data_ca3ea3790a5ba4b44eb84ac76d6868ad
#
_entry.id   ca3ea3790a5ba4b44eb84ac76d6868ad
#
_cell.length_a   1.000
_cell.length_b   1.000
_cell.length_c   1.000
_cell.angle_alpha   90.00
_cell.angle_beta   90.00
_cell.angle_gamma   90.00
#
_symmetry.space_group_name_H-M   'P 1'
#
loop_
_entity.id
_entity.type
_entity.pdbx_description
1 polymer ?
#
loop_
_entity_poly.entity_id
_entity_poly.type
_entity_poly.pdbx_seq_one_letter_code
_entity_poly.pdbx_strand_id
1 'polypeptide(L)'
;MLKWQEIKADALETSPAVNIIDSDLAYILFTSGSTGNPKGVMISHLNSLTFVNMAHDFFEVDKSDIFSNNSPLHFDLSVFDIFVAFRAGASVVIVPEVTSMFPVRLAEFIEKNRISVWNSVP
;
A
#
# COMPACT_ATOMS: atom_id res chain seq x y z
N MET A 1 2.59 21.44 6.72
CA MET A 1 3.13 20.15 6.20
C MET A 1 4.47 19.94 6.89
N LEU A 2 4.63 18.86 7.66
CA LEU A 2 5.88 18.52 8.33
C LEU A 2 6.96 18.21 7.29
N LYS A 3 8.16 18.74 7.49
CA LYS A 3 9.30 18.44 6.63
C LYS A 3 10.02 17.19 7.13
N TRP A 4 10.62 16.43 6.22
CA TRP A 4 11.36 15.21 6.57
C TRP A 4 12.44 15.42 7.65
N GLN A 5 13.08 16.58 7.66
CA GLN A 5 14.09 16.95 8.65
C GLN A 5 13.50 17.13 10.05
N GLU A 6 12.27 17.68 10.14
CA GLU A 6 11.55 17.83 11.42
C GLU A 6 11.13 16.47 11.96
N ILE A 7 10.64 15.58 11.08
CA ILE A 7 10.28 14.20 11.47
C ILE A 7 11.51 13.43 11.99
N LYS A 8 12.67 13.58 11.35
CA LYS A 8 13.91 12.93 11.82
C LYS A 8 14.41 13.46 13.16
N ALA A 9 14.22 14.74 13.43
CA ALA A 9 14.65 15.34 14.70
C ALA A 9 13.85 14.84 15.90
N ASP A 10 12.57 14.51 15.67
CA ASP A 10 11.64 14.00 16.70
C ASP A 10 11.52 12.47 16.71
N ALA A 11 12.29 11.77 15.87
CA ALA A 11 12.21 10.31 15.79
C ALA A 11 12.71 9.68 17.11
N LEU A 12 11.79 9.04 17.83
CA LEU A 12 12.13 8.19 18.96
C LEU A 12 12.74 6.88 18.44
N GLU A 13 13.88 6.48 18.98
CA GLU A 13 14.54 5.21 18.62
C GLU A 13 13.84 3.98 19.23
N THR A 14 12.82 4.19 20.05
CA THR A 14 12.07 3.12 20.71
C THR A 14 10.70 2.96 20.08
N SER A 15 10.30 1.70 19.84
CA SER A 15 8.92 1.40 19.43
C SER A 15 7.94 1.84 20.51
N PRO A 16 6.83 2.51 20.16
CA PRO A 16 5.80 2.84 21.14
C PRO A 16 5.23 1.55 21.74
N ALA A 17 5.15 1.49 23.07
CA ALA A 17 4.53 0.38 23.78
C ALA A 17 3.00 0.48 23.68
N VAL A 18 2.43 -0.04 22.61
CA VAL A 18 0.98 -0.06 22.36
C VAL A 18 0.50 -1.51 22.42
N ASN A 19 -0.50 -1.77 23.24
CA ASN A 19 -1.17 -3.07 23.28
C ASN A 19 -2.26 -3.07 22.18
N ILE A 20 -1.94 -3.64 21.03
CA ILE A 20 -2.87 -3.81 19.90
C ILE A 20 -3.25 -5.28 19.83
N ILE A 21 -4.56 -5.54 19.66
CA ILE A 21 -5.10 -6.88 19.40
C ILE A 21 -5.70 -6.95 17.98
N ASP A 22 -5.88 -8.15 17.49
CA ASP A 22 -6.35 -8.41 16.13
C ASP A 22 -7.70 -7.76 15.78
N SER A 23 -8.57 -7.59 16.77
CA SER A 23 -9.88 -6.94 16.60
C SER A 23 -9.82 -5.41 16.58
N ASP A 24 -8.69 -4.81 16.94
CA ASP A 24 -8.55 -3.36 16.92
C ASP A 24 -8.61 -2.80 15.51
N LEU A 25 -9.07 -1.56 15.39
CA LEU A 25 -9.15 -0.86 14.13
C LEU A 25 -7.75 -0.57 13.59
N ALA A 26 -7.46 -1.09 12.39
CA ALA A 26 -6.22 -0.80 11.69
C ALA A 26 -6.33 0.48 10.87
N TYR A 27 -7.38 0.63 10.07
CA TYR A 27 -7.62 1.82 9.23
C TYR A 27 -9.08 1.90 8.77
N ILE A 28 -9.45 3.08 8.25
CA ILE A 28 -10.75 3.35 7.64
C ILE A 28 -10.53 3.82 6.21
N LEU A 29 -11.15 3.15 5.25
CA LEU A 29 -11.19 3.59 3.85
C LEU A 29 -12.58 4.08 3.50
N PHE A 30 -12.66 5.15 2.73
CA PHE A 30 -13.93 5.72 2.31
C PHE A 30 -14.31 5.25 0.91
N THR A 31 -15.56 4.81 0.76
CA THR A 31 -16.16 4.49 -0.53
C THR A 31 -17.14 5.58 -0.95
N SER A 32 -17.30 5.80 -2.25
CA SER A 32 -18.35 6.68 -2.78
C SER A 32 -19.71 6.07 -2.47
N GLY A 33 -20.43 6.65 -1.51
CA GLY A 33 -21.78 6.19 -1.18
C GLY A 33 -22.77 6.49 -2.31
N SER A 34 -23.67 5.55 -2.62
CA SER A 34 -24.75 5.72 -3.60
C SER A 34 -25.69 6.90 -3.29
N THR A 35 -25.68 7.39 -2.05
CA THR A 35 -26.45 8.55 -1.57
C THR A 35 -25.66 9.87 -1.62
N GLY A 36 -24.46 9.89 -2.21
CA GLY A 36 -23.59 11.06 -2.29
C GLY A 36 -22.73 11.31 -1.04
N ASN A 37 -23.02 10.67 0.09
CA ASN A 37 -22.19 10.76 1.29
C ASN A 37 -21.19 9.61 1.33
N PRO A 38 -19.88 9.86 1.47
CA PRO A 38 -18.89 8.81 1.61
C PRO A 38 -19.16 7.92 2.83
N LYS A 39 -19.00 6.61 2.65
CA LYS A 39 -19.12 5.63 3.74
C LYS A 39 -17.74 5.15 4.15
N GLY A 40 -17.41 5.25 5.45
CA GLY A 40 -16.19 4.71 6.02
C GLY A 40 -16.32 3.22 6.27
N VAL A 41 -15.46 2.43 5.64
CA VAL A 41 -15.32 0.99 5.89
C VAL A 41 -14.21 0.80 6.91
N MET A 42 -14.56 0.28 8.08
CA MET A 42 -13.64 0.01 9.17
C MET A 42 -12.98 -1.36 8.96
N ILE A 43 -11.66 -1.38 8.94
CA ILE A 43 -10.85 -2.59 8.75
C ILE A 43 -10.05 -2.84 10.00
N SER A 44 -10.23 -4.02 10.61
CA SER A 44 -9.42 -4.45 11.75
C SER A 44 -8.05 -4.98 11.31
N HIS A 45 -7.12 -5.12 12.27
CA HIS A 45 -5.84 -5.77 12.01
C HIS A 45 -6.03 -7.20 11.48
N LEU A 46 -6.99 -7.96 12.03
CA LEU A 46 -7.30 -9.31 11.55
C LEU A 46 -7.76 -9.32 10.09
N ASN A 47 -8.66 -8.40 9.70
CA ASN A 47 -9.13 -8.31 8.31
C ASN A 47 -7.96 -8.03 7.35
N SER A 48 -7.13 -7.05 7.71
CA SER A 48 -5.97 -6.66 6.90
C SER A 48 -4.97 -7.80 6.76
N LEU A 49 -4.58 -8.44 7.86
CA LEU A 49 -3.64 -9.55 7.86
C LEU A 49 -4.18 -10.78 7.10
N THR A 50 -5.48 -11.07 7.23
CA THR A 50 -6.13 -12.15 6.47
C THR A 50 -6.02 -11.90 4.97
N PHE A 51 -6.33 -10.68 4.53
CA PHE A 51 -6.21 -10.30 3.12
C PHE A 51 -4.76 -10.41 2.63
N VAL A 52 -3.81 -9.86 3.38
CA VAL A 52 -2.38 -9.85 3.01
C VAL A 52 -1.83 -11.27 2.91
N ASN A 53 -2.15 -12.14 3.87
CA ASN A 53 -1.70 -13.53 3.84
C ASN A 53 -2.33 -14.29 2.66
N MET A 54 -3.64 -14.15 2.45
CA MET A 54 -4.33 -14.77 1.33
C MET A 54 -3.76 -14.32 -0.03
N ALA A 55 -3.52 -13.03 -0.20
CA ALA A 55 -2.97 -12.50 -1.44
C ALA A 55 -1.51 -12.95 -1.66
N HIS A 56 -0.68 -12.96 -0.60
CA HIS A 56 0.68 -13.47 -0.66
C HIS A 56 0.70 -14.93 -1.16
N ASP A 57 -0.13 -15.80 -0.56
CA ASP A 57 -0.15 -17.22 -0.89
C ASP A 57 -0.77 -17.48 -2.28
N PHE A 58 -1.81 -16.73 -2.65
CA PHE A 58 -2.52 -16.89 -3.92
C PHE A 58 -1.67 -16.45 -5.12
N PHE A 59 -0.91 -15.36 -4.99
CA PHE A 59 -0.06 -14.86 -6.07
C PHE A 59 1.37 -15.40 -6.02
N GLU A 60 1.69 -16.24 -5.04
CA GLU A 60 3.01 -16.88 -4.88
C GLU A 60 4.17 -15.87 -4.90
N VAL A 61 3.96 -14.68 -4.33
CA VAL A 61 4.95 -13.60 -4.33
C VAL A 61 6.10 -13.88 -3.38
N ASP A 62 7.31 -13.44 -3.76
CA ASP A 62 8.51 -13.65 -2.96
C ASP A 62 9.39 -12.38 -2.87
N LYS A 63 10.50 -12.50 -2.16
CA LYS A 63 11.45 -11.40 -1.91
C LYS A 63 12.14 -10.85 -3.17
N SER A 64 12.10 -11.59 -4.29
CA SER A 64 12.68 -11.14 -5.56
C SER A 64 11.74 -10.24 -6.37
N ASP A 65 10.46 -10.19 -5.97
CA ASP A 65 9.47 -9.36 -6.63
C ASP A 65 9.67 -7.88 -6.38
N ILE A 66 9.25 -7.11 -7.36
CA ILE A 66 9.23 -5.65 -7.32
C ILE A 66 7.81 -5.19 -7.63
N PHE A 67 7.12 -4.73 -6.59
CA PHE A 67 5.77 -4.19 -6.69
C PHE A 67 5.79 -2.75 -7.16
N SER A 68 4.84 -2.37 -7.98
CA SER A 68 4.51 -0.97 -8.18
C SER A 68 3.49 -0.50 -7.14
N ASN A 69 3.61 0.72 -6.66
CA ASN A 69 2.49 1.41 -6.03
C ASN A 69 2.07 2.58 -6.91
N ASN A 70 1.04 2.35 -7.71
CA ASN A 70 0.44 3.32 -8.62
C ASN A 70 -0.82 3.96 -8.03
N SER A 71 -1.44 3.30 -7.06
CA SER A 71 -2.66 3.77 -6.42
C SER A 71 -2.37 4.75 -5.30
N PRO A 72 -3.18 5.82 -5.15
CA PRO A 72 -3.10 6.70 -3.99
C PRO A 72 -3.30 5.92 -2.68
N LEU A 73 -2.60 6.32 -1.61
CA LEU A 73 -2.63 5.60 -0.33
C LEU A 73 -4.01 5.57 0.37
N HIS A 74 -4.95 6.37 -0.08
CA HIS A 74 -6.33 6.36 0.43
C HIS A 74 -7.25 5.36 -0.31
N PHE A 75 -6.73 4.63 -1.31
CA PHE A 75 -7.41 3.53 -1.97
C PHE A 75 -6.93 2.18 -1.45
N ASP A 76 -7.82 1.20 -1.40
CA ASP A 76 -7.58 -0.17 -0.94
C ASP A 76 -6.52 -0.93 -1.77
N LEU A 77 -6.39 -0.62 -3.05
CA LEU A 77 -5.33 -1.19 -3.91
C LEU A 77 -3.93 -0.97 -3.34
N SER A 78 -3.68 0.17 -2.68
CA SER A 78 -2.39 0.45 -2.05
C SER A 78 -2.07 -0.52 -0.90
N VAL A 79 -3.07 -1.11 -0.28
CA VAL A 79 -2.90 -2.13 0.77
C VAL A 79 -2.25 -3.38 0.18
N PHE A 80 -2.71 -3.82 -1.00
CA PHE A 80 -2.07 -4.92 -1.72
C PHE A 80 -0.61 -4.58 -2.06
N ASP A 81 -0.39 -3.45 -2.73
CA ASP A 81 0.92 -3.08 -3.24
C ASP A 81 1.99 -2.99 -2.14
N ILE A 82 1.62 -2.48 -0.96
CA ILE A 82 2.56 -2.19 0.12
C ILE A 82 2.67 -3.37 1.09
N PHE A 83 1.53 -3.84 1.61
CA PHE A 83 1.58 -4.80 2.72
C PHE A 83 1.83 -6.24 2.25
N VAL A 84 1.39 -6.61 1.04
CA VAL A 84 1.76 -7.91 0.47
C VAL A 84 3.25 -7.94 0.12
N ALA A 85 3.78 -6.86 -0.44
CA ALA A 85 5.22 -6.74 -0.67
C ALA A 85 6.02 -6.85 0.64
N PHE A 86 5.62 -6.15 1.70
CA PHE A 86 6.27 -6.24 3.01
C PHE A 86 6.20 -7.65 3.59
N ARG A 87 5.07 -8.33 3.45
CA ARG A 87 4.89 -9.71 3.89
C ARG A 87 5.85 -10.67 3.18
N ALA A 88 6.10 -10.46 1.90
CA ALA A 88 7.01 -11.24 1.06
C ALA A 88 8.50 -10.88 1.27
N GLY A 89 8.81 -9.74 1.90
CA GLY A 89 10.15 -9.18 1.91
C GLY A 89 10.59 -8.62 0.56
N ALA A 90 9.61 -8.29 -0.30
CA ALA A 90 9.77 -7.72 -1.62
C ALA A 90 10.02 -6.21 -1.60
N SER A 91 10.33 -5.64 -2.75
CA SER A 91 10.51 -4.19 -2.91
C SER A 91 9.25 -3.51 -3.41
N VAL A 92 9.03 -2.25 -3.00
CA VAL A 92 7.94 -1.41 -3.53
C VAL A 92 8.54 -0.19 -4.22
N VAL A 93 8.11 0.06 -5.46
CA VAL A 93 8.48 1.22 -6.26
C VAL A 93 7.25 2.12 -6.40
N ILE A 94 7.33 3.32 -5.84
CA ILE A 94 6.26 4.32 -5.95
C ILE A 94 6.30 4.93 -7.34
N VAL A 95 5.17 4.84 -8.06
CA VAL A 95 5.03 5.41 -9.41
C VAL A 95 4.68 6.89 -9.28
N PRO A 96 5.47 7.81 -9.85
CA PRO A 96 5.12 9.22 -9.85
C PRO A 96 3.82 9.47 -10.62
N GLU A 97 2.93 10.27 -10.08
CA GLU A 97 1.62 10.58 -10.69
C GLU A 97 1.75 11.04 -12.16
N VAL A 98 2.72 11.93 -12.44
CA VAL A 98 2.98 12.40 -13.81
C VAL A 98 3.35 11.24 -14.76
N THR A 99 4.01 10.20 -14.26
CA THR A 99 4.36 9.02 -15.06
C THR A 99 3.13 8.21 -15.43
N SER A 100 2.21 8.03 -14.49
CA SER A 100 0.96 7.28 -14.69
C SER A 100 0.04 7.89 -15.74
N MET A 101 0.13 9.21 -15.96
CA MET A 101 -0.71 9.92 -16.95
C MET A 101 -0.30 9.64 -18.41
N PHE A 102 0.88 9.10 -18.65
CA PHE A 102 1.42 8.87 -20.00
C PHE A 102 1.79 7.40 -20.22
N PRO A 103 1.01 6.63 -21.00
CA PRO A 103 1.21 5.18 -21.17
C PRO A 103 2.62 4.78 -21.60
N VAL A 104 3.23 5.55 -22.52
CA VAL A 104 4.59 5.27 -23.00
C VAL A 104 5.62 5.43 -21.88
N ARG A 105 5.53 6.53 -21.10
CA ARG A 105 6.41 6.76 -19.96
C ARG A 105 6.22 5.73 -18.85
N LEU A 106 4.98 5.28 -18.68
CA LEU A 106 4.65 4.24 -17.72
C LEU A 106 5.29 2.91 -18.11
N ALA A 107 5.20 2.52 -19.39
CA ALA A 107 5.84 1.31 -19.89
C ALA A 107 7.37 1.34 -19.71
N GLU A 108 8.00 2.47 -20.06
CA GLU A 108 9.44 2.68 -19.83
C GLU A 108 9.81 2.62 -18.34
N PHE A 109 8.95 3.17 -17.47
CA PHE A 109 9.15 3.14 -16.02
C PHE A 109 9.07 1.72 -15.47
N ILE A 110 8.09 0.93 -15.90
CA ILE A 110 7.91 -0.48 -15.51
C ILE A 110 9.16 -1.29 -15.92
N GLU A 111 9.60 -1.16 -17.16
CA GLU A 111 10.77 -1.86 -17.69
C GLU A 111 12.04 -1.44 -16.94
N LYS A 112 12.30 -0.15 -16.81
CA LYS A 112 13.48 0.41 -16.14
C LYS A 112 13.61 -0.06 -14.70
N ASN A 113 12.51 -0.11 -13.96
CA ASN A 113 12.48 -0.52 -12.56
C ASN A 113 12.29 -2.02 -12.37
N ARG A 114 12.16 -2.79 -13.47
CA ARG A 114 11.95 -4.24 -13.47
C ARG A 114 10.78 -4.67 -12.59
N ILE A 115 9.68 -3.93 -12.67
CA ILE A 115 8.47 -4.21 -11.89
C ILE A 115 7.92 -5.56 -12.34
N SER A 116 7.77 -6.50 -11.40
CA SER A 116 7.22 -7.84 -11.64
C SER A 116 5.74 -7.93 -11.25
N VAL A 117 5.29 -7.10 -10.31
CA VAL A 117 3.91 -7.08 -9.83
C VAL A 117 3.29 -5.70 -10.10
N TRP A 118 2.29 -5.68 -10.97
CA TRP A 118 1.52 -4.49 -11.32
C TRP A 118 0.05 -4.68 -10.98
N ASN A 119 -0.52 -3.74 -10.25
CA ASN A 119 -1.94 -3.72 -9.91
C ASN A 119 -2.54 -2.35 -10.25
N SER A 120 -3.60 -2.33 -11.04
CA SER A 120 -4.31 -1.10 -11.40
C SER A 120 -5.77 -1.36 -11.77
N VAL A 121 -6.57 -0.32 -11.78
CA VAL A 121 -7.91 -0.32 -12.37
C VAL A 121 -7.86 0.23 -13.79
N PRO A 122 -8.83 -0.13 -14.65
CA PRO A 122 -8.96 0.40 -16.01
C PRO A 122 -9.15 1.91 -16.06
#